data_247b352011a8d9904f6771235d9d4ded
#
_entry.id   247b352011a8d9904f6771235d9d4ded
#
_cell.length_a   1.000
_cell.length_b   1.000
_cell.length_c   1.000
_cell.angle_alpha   90.00
_cell.angle_beta   90.00
_cell.angle_gamma   90.00
#
_symmetry.space_group_name_H-M   'P 1'
#
loop_
_entity.id
_entity.type
_entity.pdbx_description
1 polymer ?
#
loop_
_entity_poly.entity_id
_entity_poly.type
_entity_poly.pdbx_seq_one_letter_code
_entity_poly.pdbx_strand_id
1 'polypeptide(L)'
;STEYEDATFMEIYNMLLQDHFSQPSEEELNESALLGLISGLGDPHTTYIDFDQYSDYRAKFGETYVGIGVSVSYTDGLIIVEEVKKDGPADSAGFLPNDIIAFVDFEDIKGIDFYDVVGKIVGEEGTTVTVGVIRAGFDNPIHFEMTRATIDNSSVSYMTITKNAKKIGYIEVSTFGDETATKFREAVADLESQDIDGIVVDLRNNGGGHLSTVINMLRVFLVDNGKQ
;
A
#
# COMPACT_ATOMS: atom_id res chain seq x y z
N SER A 1 -33.57 45.40 -5.90
CA SER A 1 -32.60 44.31 -6.21
C SER A 1 -31.82 44.06 -4.93
N THR A 2 -32.09 42.93 -4.30
CA THR A 2 -31.30 42.38 -3.22
C THR A 2 -29.97 41.93 -3.85
N GLU A 3 -28.89 42.69 -3.62
CA GLU A 3 -27.54 42.20 -3.85
C GLU A 3 -27.35 41.00 -2.91
N TYR A 4 -27.31 39.82 -3.47
CA TYR A 4 -26.79 38.66 -2.75
C TYR A 4 -25.26 38.86 -2.69
N GLU A 5 -24.75 39.29 -1.54
CA GLU A 5 -23.34 39.18 -1.24
C GLU A 5 -23.02 37.67 -1.18
N ASP A 6 -22.09 37.24 -1.97
CA ASP A 6 -21.59 35.86 -1.92
C ASP A 6 -21.02 35.60 -0.53
N ALA A 7 -21.59 34.64 0.21
CA ALA A 7 -21.11 34.30 1.54
C ALA A 7 -19.69 33.76 1.45
N THR A 8 -18.81 34.25 2.32
CA THR A 8 -17.45 33.76 2.42
C THR A 8 -17.39 32.35 3.00
N PHE A 9 -16.31 31.61 2.76
CA PHE A 9 -16.09 30.30 3.36
C PHE A 9 -16.34 30.32 4.89
N MET A 10 -15.80 31.33 5.59
CA MET A 10 -15.91 31.42 7.04
C MET A 10 -17.35 31.71 7.52
N GLU A 11 -18.12 32.47 6.75
CA GLU A 11 -19.53 32.71 7.07
C GLU A 11 -20.36 31.43 6.96
N ILE A 12 -20.17 30.67 5.88
CA ILE A 12 -20.81 29.37 5.69
C ILE A 12 -20.36 28.38 6.78
N TYR A 13 -19.07 28.32 7.06
CA TYR A 13 -18.50 27.45 8.10
C TYR A 13 -19.12 27.72 9.47
N ASN A 14 -19.16 28.99 9.88
CA ASN A 14 -19.77 29.39 11.17
C ASN A 14 -21.28 29.11 11.23
N MET A 15 -21.99 29.30 10.12
CA MET A 15 -23.41 28.98 10.04
C MET A 15 -23.65 27.47 10.22
N LEU A 16 -22.83 26.63 9.58
CA LEU A 16 -22.91 25.17 9.74
C LEU A 16 -22.62 24.74 11.18
N LEU A 17 -21.59 25.34 11.78
CA LEU A 17 -21.19 25.02 13.15
C LEU A 17 -22.26 25.39 14.18
N GLN A 18 -22.95 26.53 13.99
CA GLN A 18 -23.89 27.09 14.98
C GLN A 18 -25.32 26.68 14.74
N ASP A 19 -25.78 26.62 13.49
CA ASP A 19 -27.16 26.56 13.13
C ASP A 19 -27.61 25.26 12.45
N HIS A 20 -26.65 24.38 12.07
CA HIS A 20 -27.00 23.14 11.39
C HIS A 20 -27.67 22.15 12.35
N PHE A 21 -28.73 21.49 11.90
CA PHE A 21 -29.52 20.58 12.73
C PHE A 21 -28.74 19.37 13.27
N SER A 22 -27.69 18.91 12.58
CA SER A 22 -26.82 17.80 13.02
C SER A 22 -25.77 18.22 14.03
N GLN A 23 -25.61 19.54 14.29
CA GLN A 23 -24.58 20.08 15.20
C GLN A 23 -23.19 19.50 15.01
N PRO A 24 -22.62 19.62 13.79
CA PRO A 24 -21.30 19.06 13.52
C PRO A 24 -20.25 19.71 14.41
N SER A 25 -19.23 18.94 14.81
CA SER A 25 -18.06 19.47 15.52
C SER A 25 -17.16 20.29 14.59
N GLU A 26 -16.28 21.12 15.17
CA GLU A 26 -15.23 21.80 14.39
C GLU A 26 -14.32 20.80 13.66
N GLU A 27 -14.03 19.67 14.27
CA GLU A 27 -13.18 18.62 13.69
C GLU A 27 -13.82 18.01 12.45
N GLU A 28 -15.09 17.62 12.52
CA GLU A 28 -15.86 17.10 11.39
C GLU A 28 -15.98 18.09 10.23
N LEU A 29 -16.19 19.39 10.55
CA LEU A 29 -16.26 20.42 9.51
C LEU A 29 -14.89 20.69 8.87
N ASN A 30 -13.82 20.70 9.65
CA ASN A 30 -12.46 20.91 9.14
C ASN A 30 -12.06 19.76 8.21
N GLU A 31 -12.32 18.53 8.60
CA GLU A 31 -12.02 17.34 7.78
C GLU A 31 -12.83 17.35 6.48
N SER A 32 -14.14 17.62 6.57
CA SER A 32 -15.02 17.74 5.40
C SER A 32 -14.57 18.86 4.45
N ALA A 33 -14.09 19.98 4.99
CA ALA A 33 -13.57 21.08 4.19
C ALA A 33 -12.27 20.70 3.47
N LEU A 34 -11.34 20.02 4.13
CA LEU A 34 -10.11 19.52 3.52
C LEU A 34 -10.38 18.52 2.40
N LEU A 35 -11.27 17.55 2.64
CA LEU A 35 -11.70 16.59 1.63
C LEU A 35 -12.35 17.29 0.42
N GLY A 36 -13.22 18.29 0.68
CA GLY A 36 -13.85 19.08 -0.36
C GLY A 36 -12.86 19.89 -1.20
N LEU A 37 -11.86 20.51 -0.59
CA LEU A 37 -10.80 21.24 -1.28
C LEU A 37 -9.97 20.33 -2.19
N ILE A 38 -9.54 19.18 -1.70
CA ILE A 38 -8.75 18.21 -2.47
C ILE A 38 -9.59 17.62 -3.61
N SER A 39 -10.82 17.22 -3.32
CA SER A 39 -11.75 16.71 -4.35
C SER A 39 -12.03 17.74 -5.44
N GLY A 40 -12.15 19.02 -5.05
CA GLY A 40 -12.38 20.13 -5.98
C GLY A 40 -11.25 20.40 -6.97
N LEU A 41 -10.02 19.91 -6.72
CA LEU A 41 -8.91 20.00 -7.67
C LEU A 41 -9.13 19.12 -8.91
N GLY A 42 -9.91 18.02 -8.80
CA GLY A 42 -10.11 17.07 -9.88
C GLY A 42 -8.83 16.33 -10.30
N ASP A 43 -7.80 16.34 -9.44
CA ASP A 43 -6.54 15.64 -9.68
C ASP A 43 -6.59 14.26 -9.01
N PRO A 44 -6.56 13.15 -9.79
CA PRO A 44 -6.63 11.80 -9.24
C PRO A 44 -5.37 11.39 -8.47
N HIS A 45 -4.29 12.17 -8.56
CA HIS A 45 -3.01 11.88 -7.89
C HIS A 45 -2.84 12.65 -6.57
N THR A 46 -3.74 13.60 -6.28
CA THR A 46 -3.74 14.34 -5.04
C THR A 46 -4.79 13.75 -4.10
N THR A 47 -4.37 13.27 -2.94
CA THR A 47 -5.27 12.73 -1.91
C THR A 47 -4.95 13.31 -0.54
N TYR A 48 -5.96 13.44 0.31
CA TYR A 48 -5.82 13.72 1.72
C TYR A 48 -5.80 12.40 2.47
N ILE A 49 -4.84 12.23 3.36
CA ILE A 49 -4.71 11.08 4.24
C ILE A 49 -4.79 11.63 5.66
N ASP A 50 -5.81 11.25 6.40
CA ASP A 50 -5.94 11.66 7.79
C ASP A 50 -4.86 11.02 8.69
N PHE A 51 -4.80 11.46 9.95
CA PHE A 51 -3.79 10.98 10.88
C PHE A 51 -3.93 9.48 11.19
N ASP A 52 -5.14 8.97 11.26
CA ASP A 52 -5.41 7.57 11.59
C ASP A 52 -5.06 6.67 10.41
N GLN A 53 -5.37 7.11 9.18
CA GLN A 53 -5.02 6.42 7.93
C GLN A 53 -3.53 6.52 7.58
N TYR A 54 -2.81 7.50 8.17
CA TYR A 54 -1.39 7.71 7.85
C TYR A 54 -0.50 6.56 8.29
N SER A 55 -0.83 5.88 9.38
CA SER A 55 -0.10 4.69 9.84
C SER A 55 -0.19 3.55 8.83
N ASP A 56 -1.38 3.33 8.26
CA ASP A 56 -1.64 2.30 7.26
C ASP A 56 -1.02 2.65 5.91
N TYR A 57 -1.09 3.95 5.54
CA TYR A 57 -0.38 4.46 4.38
C TYR A 57 1.13 4.23 4.49
N ARG A 58 1.73 4.51 5.65
CA ARG A 58 3.16 4.24 5.90
C ARG A 58 3.48 2.75 5.89
N ALA A 59 2.61 1.90 6.44
CA ALA A 59 2.80 0.46 6.40
C ALA A 59 2.83 -0.09 4.97
N LYS A 60 2.05 0.50 4.06
CA LYS A 60 2.04 0.13 2.63
C LYS A 60 3.37 0.41 1.93
N PHE A 61 4.12 1.42 2.37
CA PHE A 61 5.45 1.78 1.86
C PHE A 61 6.59 1.33 2.78
N GLY A 62 6.26 0.72 3.92
CA GLY A 62 7.21 0.11 4.85
C GLY A 62 7.74 -1.22 4.35
N GLU A 63 8.92 -1.61 4.84
CA GLU A 63 9.60 -2.83 4.40
C GLU A 63 9.07 -4.10 5.05
N THR A 64 8.45 -3.97 6.23
CA THR A 64 7.86 -5.08 6.97
C THR A 64 6.55 -4.67 7.59
N TYR A 65 5.60 -5.57 7.61
CA TYR A 65 4.37 -5.45 8.39
C TYR A 65 4.01 -6.82 8.99
N VAL A 66 3.20 -6.83 10.04
CA VAL A 66 2.73 -8.08 10.64
C VAL A 66 1.35 -8.41 10.14
N GLY A 67 1.21 -9.56 9.48
CA GLY A 67 -0.04 -10.00 8.89
C GLY A 67 0.03 -11.39 8.26
N ILE A 68 -0.80 -11.63 7.25
CA ILE A 68 -0.88 -12.91 6.57
C ILE A 68 -0.14 -12.97 5.21
N GLY A 69 0.31 -11.83 4.69
CA GLY A 69 1.08 -11.79 3.44
C GLY A 69 0.21 -11.83 2.18
N VAL A 70 -0.84 -11.01 2.11
CA VAL A 70 -1.64 -10.76 0.91
C VAL A 70 -1.68 -9.29 0.57
N SER A 71 -1.68 -8.98 -0.74
CA SER A 71 -2.08 -7.68 -1.26
C SER A 71 -3.52 -7.77 -1.74
N VAL A 72 -4.34 -6.79 -1.41
CA VAL A 72 -5.76 -6.79 -1.73
C VAL A 72 -6.17 -5.49 -2.40
N SER A 73 -7.20 -5.56 -3.27
CA SER A 73 -7.92 -4.40 -3.79
C SER A 73 -9.36 -4.39 -3.29
N TYR A 74 -9.96 -3.19 -3.29
CA TYR A 74 -11.37 -3.00 -2.98
C TYR A 74 -12.10 -2.52 -4.22
N THR A 75 -12.99 -3.35 -4.75
CA THR A 75 -13.73 -3.05 -5.97
C THR A 75 -15.17 -3.54 -5.83
N ASP A 76 -16.13 -2.65 -6.08
CA ASP A 76 -17.57 -2.93 -6.04
C ASP A 76 -18.06 -3.56 -4.70
N GLY A 77 -17.45 -3.15 -3.58
CA GLY A 77 -17.79 -3.68 -2.26
C GLY A 77 -17.15 -5.03 -1.93
N LEU A 78 -16.23 -5.50 -2.77
CA LEU A 78 -15.51 -6.78 -2.60
C LEU A 78 -14.03 -6.52 -2.32
N ILE A 79 -13.46 -7.31 -1.40
CA ILE A 79 -12.03 -7.33 -1.11
C ILE A 79 -11.43 -8.52 -1.88
N ILE A 80 -10.62 -8.21 -2.88
CA ILE A 80 -10.07 -9.22 -3.81
C ILE A 80 -8.57 -9.35 -3.56
N VAL A 81 -8.09 -10.58 -3.41
CA VAL A 81 -6.66 -10.88 -3.30
C VAL A 81 -6.00 -10.68 -4.67
N GLU A 82 -5.07 -9.75 -4.77
CA GLU A 82 -4.30 -9.50 -5.99
C GLU A 82 -3.01 -10.30 -6.02
N GLU A 83 -2.32 -10.35 -4.88
CA GLU A 83 -1.04 -11.05 -4.75
C GLU A 83 -0.97 -11.78 -3.42
N VAL A 84 -0.33 -12.94 -3.43
CA VAL A 84 0.02 -13.70 -2.23
C VAL A 84 1.54 -13.75 -2.13
N LYS A 85 2.08 -13.25 -1.03
CA LYS A 85 3.54 -13.22 -0.78
C LYS A 85 4.04 -14.64 -0.58
N LYS A 86 5.01 -15.00 -1.41
CA LYS A 86 5.64 -16.31 -1.37
C LYS A 86 6.26 -16.58 0.00
N ASP A 87 6.13 -17.82 0.46
CA ASP A 87 6.60 -18.29 1.76
C ASP A 87 5.95 -17.59 2.98
N GLY A 88 4.89 -16.79 2.75
CA GLY A 88 4.09 -16.16 3.80
C GLY A 88 3.00 -17.08 4.38
N PRO A 89 2.33 -16.65 5.47
CA PRO A 89 1.24 -17.43 6.08
C PRO A 89 0.12 -17.79 5.11
N ALA A 90 -0.32 -16.84 4.27
CA ALA A 90 -1.38 -17.05 3.29
C ALA A 90 -0.97 -18.02 2.17
N ASP A 91 0.28 -17.95 1.70
CA ASP A 91 0.83 -18.87 0.71
C ASP A 91 0.86 -20.30 1.28
N SER A 92 1.38 -20.45 2.50
CA SER A 92 1.43 -21.72 3.22
C SER A 92 0.03 -22.32 3.49
N ALA A 93 -0.98 -21.46 3.69
CA ALA A 93 -2.36 -21.86 3.87
C ALA A 93 -3.07 -22.22 2.56
N GLY A 94 -2.56 -21.75 1.41
CA GLY A 94 -3.12 -22.05 0.10
C GLY A 94 -4.06 -20.97 -0.43
N PHE A 95 -3.87 -19.71 -0.05
CA PHE A 95 -4.52 -18.57 -0.69
C PHE A 95 -4.08 -18.45 -2.16
N LEU A 96 -4.95 -17.92 -2.97
CA LEU A 96 -4.68 -17.70 -4.40
C LEU A 96 -5.08 -16.28 -4.82
N PRO A 97 -4.42 -15.70 -5.82
CA PRO A 97 -4.91 -14.51 -6.49
C PRO A 97 -6.34 -14.71 -7.01
N ASN A 98 -7.16 -13.67 -6.91
CA ASN A 98 -8.60 -13.63 -7.20
C ASN A 98 -9.49 -14.33 -6.15
N ASP A 99 -8.97 -14.75 -5.01
CA ASP A 99 -9.82 -15.07 -3.86
C ASP A 99 -10.55 -13.80 -3.40
N ILE A 100 -11.82 -13.92 -3.06
CA ILE A 100 -12.62 -12.83 -2.51
C ILE A 100 -12.72 -13.05 -1.01
N ILE A 101 -12.15 -12.16 -0.20
CA ILE A 101 -12.28 -12.21 1.26
C ILE A 101 -13.73 -11.88 1.63
N ALA A 102 -14.38 -12.77 2.36
CA ALA A 102 -15.77 -12.63 2.75
C ALA A 102 -16.00 -12.76 4.26
N PHE A 103 -15.06 -13.36 4.98
CA PHE A 103 -15.15 -13.57 6.44
C PHE A 103 -13.80 -13.33 7.10
N VAL A 104 -13.82 -12.73 8.30
CA VAL A 104 -12.68 -12.67 9.21
C VAL A 104 -13.15 -13.15 10.58
N ASP A 105 -12.45 -14.14 11.14
CA ASP A 105 -12.80 -14.82 12.39
C ASP A 105 -14.27 -15.28 12.43
N PHE A 106 -14.73 -15.84 11.28
CA PHE A 106 -16.09 -16.31 11.02
C PHE A 106 -17.17 -15.22 11.00
N GLU A 107 -16.83 -13.96 11.12
CA GLU A 107 -17.74 -12.83 10.94
C GLU A 107 -17.82 -12.46 9.45
N ASP A 108 -19.04 -12.27 8.94
CA ASP A 108 -19.27 -11.73 7.58
C ASP A 108 -18.82 -10.26 7.52
N ILE A 109 -17.93 -9.96 6.60
CA ILE A 109 -17.37 -8.60 6.45
C ILE A 109 -18.16 -7.70 5.51
N LYS A 110 -19.29 -8.16 5.00
CA LYS A 110 -20.12 -7.40 4.06
C LYS A 110 -20.62 -6.10 4.69
N GLY A 111 -20.25 -4.99 4.06
CA GLY A 111 -20.65 -3.64 4.51
C GLY A 111 -19.80 -3.09 5.65
N ILE A 112 -18.75 -3.78 6.06
CA ILE A 112 -17.71 -3.24 6.96
C ILE A 112 -16.75 -2.41 6.11
N ASP A 113 -16.25 -1.32 6.68
CA ASP A 113 -15.25 -0.48 6.02
C ASP A 113 -13.98 -1.28 5.68
N PHE A 114 -13.37 -0.98 4.54
CA PHE A 114 -12.19 -1.69 4.05
C PHE A 114 -11.03 -1.68 5.05
N TYR A 115 -10.76 -0.53 5.67
CA TYR A 115 -9.65 -0.40 6.62
C TYR A 115 -9.92 -1.15 7.93
N ASP A 116 -11.18 -1.18 8.37
CA ASP A 116 -11.59 -1.98 9.54
C ASP A 116 -11.37 -3.47 9.29
N VAL A 117 -11.67 -3.95 8.08
CA VAL A 117 -11.42 -5.35 7.70
C VAL A 117 -9.91 -5.64 7.66
N VAL A 118 -9.12 -4.76 7.05
CA VAL A 118 -7.65 -4.88 7.03
C VAL A 118 -7.11 -4.87 8.46
N GLY A 119 -7.62 -3.99 9.33
CA GLY A 119 -7.25 -3.94 10.75
C GLY A 119 -7.54 -5.22 11.53
N LYS A 120 -8.59 -5.98 11.15
CA LYS A 120 -8.87 -7.31 11.73
C LYS A 120 -7.89 -8.39 11.24
N ILE A 121 -7.39 -8.27 10.01
CA ILE A 121 -6.47 -9.24 9.40
C ILE A 121 -5.04 -9.05 9.89
N VAL A 122 -4.55 -7.80 9.96
CA VAL A 122 -3.26 -7.47 10.60
C VAL A 122 -3.36 -7.59 12.11
N GLY A 123 -2.25 -7.62 12.83
CA GLY A 123 -2.26 -7.71 14.28
C GLY A 123 -0.88 -8.05 14.85
N GLU A 124 -0.83 -8.51 16.09
CA GLU A 124 0.42 -8.87 16.76
C GLU A 124 1.00 -10.16 16.15
N GLU A 125 2.34 -10.19 16.02
CA GLU A 125 3.05 -11.38 15.52
C GLU A 125 2.79 -12.60 16.40
N GLY A 126 2.60 -13.75 15.79
CA GLY A 126 2.32 -15.01 16.47
C GLY A 126 0.86 -15.21 16.89
N THR A 127 -0.02 -14.22 16.71
CA THR A 127 -1.46 -14.40 16.92
C THR A 127 -2.12 -15.06 15.71
N THR A 128 -3.25 -15.72 15.92
CA THR A 128 -4.00 -16.40 14.85
C THR A 128 -5.12 -15.52 14.32
N VAL A 129 -5.45 -15.70 13.03
CA VAL A 129 -6.63 -15.16 12.39
C VAL A 129 -7.20 -16.20 11.43
N THR A 130 -8.53 -16.30 11.37
CA THR A 130 -9.22 -17.14 10.38
C THR A 130 -9.82 -16.27 9.29
N VAL A 131 -9.39 -16.44 8.05
CA VAL A 131 -9.95 -15.70 6.92
C VAL A 131 -10.70 -16.63 6.01
N GLY A 132 -11.98 -16.32 5.75
CA GLY A 132 -12.85 -17.05 4.85
C GLY A 132 -12.90 -16.37 3.48
N VAL A 133 -12.67 -17.15 2.42
CA VAL A 133 -12.69 -16.65 1.04
C VAL A 133 -13.73 -17.35 0.19
N ILE A 134 -14.28 -16.62 -0.77
CA ILE A 134 -15.06 -17.19 -1.87
C ILE A 134 -14.10 -17.36 -3.05
N ARG A 135 -14.02 -18.60 -3.56
CA ARG A 135 -13.14 -18.98 -4.67
C ARG A 135 -13.93 -19.57 -5.81
N ALA A 136 -13.62 -19.18 -7.04
CA ALA A 136 -14.26 -19.75 -8.23
C ALA A 136 -14.10 -21.27 -8.28
N GLY A 137 -15.21 -21.97 -8.54
CA GLY A 137 -15.26 -23.45 -8.58
C GLY A 137 -15.54 -24.13 -7.25
N PHE A 138 -15.79 -23.37 -6.19
CA PHE A 138 -16.20 -23.90 -4.88
C PHE A 138 -17.58 -23.35 -4.51
N ASP A 139 -18.49 -24.23 -4.05
CA ASP A 139 -19.85 -23.83 -3.68
C ASP A 139 -19.95 -23.15 -2.30
N ASN A 140 -18.98 -23.41 -1.43
CA ASN A 140 -18.94 -22.86 -0.07
C ASN A 140 -17.67 -22.07 0.16
N PRO A 141 -17.67 -21.07 1.07
CA PRO A 141 -16.46 -20.37 1.49
C PRO A 141 -15.42 -21.35 2.05
N ILE A 142 -14.16 -21.08 1.76
CA ILE A 142 -13.02 -21.80 2.30
C ILE A 142 -12.43 -20.97 3.43
N HIS A 143 -12.29 -21.54 4.60
CA HIS A 143 -11.71 -20.88 5.77
C HIS A 143 -10.28 -21.36 5.99
N PHE A 144 -9.37 -20.39 6.14
CA PHE A 144 -7.96 -20.63 6.40
C PHE A 144 -7.59 -20.03 7.75
N GLU A 145 -7.15 -20.87 8.69
CA GLU A 145 -6.55 -20.43 9.94
C GLU A 145 -5.06 -20.19 9.71
N MET A 146 -4.58 -19.01 10.04
CA MET A 146 -3.20 -18.58 9.80
C MET A 146 -2.63 -17.89 11.03
N THR A 147 -1.34 -18.10 11.28
CA THR A 147 -0.61 -17.34 12.29
C THR A 147 0.00 -16.11 11.65
N ARG A 148 -0.28 -14.93 12.18
CA ARG A 148 0.32 -13.67 11.72
C ARG A 148 1.84 -13.70 11.91
N ALA A 149 2.56 -13.30 10.90
CA ALA A 149 4.01 -13.24 10.90
C ALA A 149 4.50 -11.87 10.37
N THR A 150 5.73 -11.54 10.68
CA THR A 150 6.40 -10.41 10.02
C THR A 150 6.59 -10.76 8.55
N ILE A 151 5.96 -9.98 7.67
CA ILE A 151 6.03 -10.13 6.22
C ILE A 151 7.12 -9.20 5.70
N ASP A 152 8.09 -9.78 5.00
CA ASP A 152 9.06 -8.99 4.24
C ASP A 152 8.36 -8.39 3.01
N ASN A 153 8.16 -7.09 3.08
CA ASN A 153 7.60 -6.29 2.00
C ASN A 153 8.72 -5.52 1.28
N SER A 154 9.93 -6.11 1.25
CA SER A 154 11.06 -5.48 0.60
C SER A 154 10.72 -5.04 -0.81
N SER A 155 10.90 -3.77 -1.05
CA SER A 155 10.71 -3.18 -2.37
C SER A 155 11.81 -3.55 -3.36
N VAL A 156 12.87 -4.22 -2.90
CA VAL A 156 14.02 -4.63 -3.72
C VAL A 156 14.27 -6.12 -3.55
N SER A 157 14.21 -6.86 -4.64
CA SER A 157 14.70 -8.23 -4.72
C SER A 157 15.79 -8.33 -5.78
N TYR A 158 16.77 -9.24 -5.60
CA TYR A 158 17.84 -9.38 -6.57
C TYR A 158 18.38 -10.80 -6.63
N MET A 159 18.95 -11.15 -7.79
CA MET A 159 19.59 -12.43 -8.02
C MET A 159 20.68 -12.31 -9.09
N THR A 160 21.53 -13.31 -9.17
CA THR A 160 22.47 -13.45 -10.28
C THR A 160 21.95 -14.45 -11.31
N ILE A 161 21.97 -14.06 -12.58
CA ILE A 161 21.57 -14.90 -13.70
C ILE A 161 22.81 -15.17 -14.57
N THR A 162 23.17 -16.45 -14.76
CA THR A 162 24.26 -16.83 -15.63
C THR A 162 23.71 -17.39 -16.95
N LYS A 163 24.08 -16.77 -18.07
CA LYS A 163 23.70 -17.22 -19.42
C LYS A 163 24.84 -16.94 -20.41
N ASN A 164 25.18 -17.94 -21.23
CA ASN A 164 26.25 -17.84 -22.24
C ASN A 164 27.58 -17.34 -21.68
N ALA A 165 27.97 -17.85 -20.53
CA ALA A 165 29.17 -17.46 -19.77
C ALA A 165 29.19 -15.99 -19.32
N LYS A 166 28.06 -15.27 -19.38
CA LYS A 166 27.85 -13.95 -18.83
C LYS A 166 27.08 -14.05 -17.54
N LYS A 167 27.55 -13.32 -16.53
CA LYS A 167 26.92 -13.24 -15.20
C LYS A 167 26.25 -11.87 -15.04
N ILE A 168 24.95 -11.85 -14.97
CA ILE A 168 24.14 -10.64 -14.91
C ILE A 168 23.48 -10.53 -13.55
N GLY A 169 23.64 -9.39 -12.88
CA GLY A 169 22.84 -9.01 -11.73
C GLY A 169 21.43 -8.58 -12.20
N TYR A 170 20.41 -9.19 -11.63
CA TYR A 170 19.02 -8.80 -11.88
C TYR A 170 18.47 -8.23 -10.58
N ILE A 171 17.93 -7.03 -10.63
CA ILE A 171 17.33 -6.33 -9.49
C ILE A 171 15.91 -5.93 -9.89
N GLU A 172 14.92 -6.40 -9.14
CA GLU A 172 13.54 -5.99 -9.26
C GLU A 172 13.22 -4.93 -8.18
N VAL A 173 12.53 -3.86 -8.57
CA VAL A 173 12.09 -2.80 -7.67
C VAL A 173 10.60 -2.61 -7.82
N SER A 174 9.83 -3.02 -6.82
CA SER A 174 8.35 -3.01 -6.86
C SER A 174 7.75 -1.64 -6.53
N THR A 175 8.41 -0.84 -5.69
CA THR A 175 8.00 0.52 -5.34
C THR A 175 9.18 1.36 -4.90
N PHE A 176 9.03 2.70 -4.87
CA PHE A 176 10.06 3.62 -4.38
C PHE A 176 9.72 4.12 -2.96
N GLY A 177 9.77 3.22 -1.98
CA GLY A 177 9.57 3.50 -0.55
C GLY A 177 10.81 4.12 0.13
N ASP A 178 10.71 4.33 1.44
CA ASP A 178 11.74 5.02 2.24
C ASP A 178 13.10 4.30 2.21
N GLU A 179 13.12 2.98 2.33
CA GLU A 179 14.35 2.18 2.40
C GLU A 179 14.83 1.65 1.05
N THR A 180 14.03 1.78 0.00
CA THR A 180 14.31 1.22 -1.34
C THR A 180 15.69 1.63 -1.86
N ALA A 181 16.07 2.91 -1.70
CA ALA A 181 17.37 3.39 -2.16
C ALA A 181 18.55 2.76 -1.38
N THR A 182 18.37 2.48 -0.10
CA THR A 182 19.37 1.82 0.75
C THR A 182 19.54 0.38 0.31
N LYS A 183 18.46 -0.39 0.23
CA LYS A 183 18.47 -1.79 -0.21
C LYS A 183 18.95 -1.95 -1.65
N PHE A 184 18.59 -1.04 -2.53
CA PHE A 184 19.09 -1.04 -3.90
C PHE A 184 20.62 -0.88 -3.94
N ARG A 185 21.17 0.01 -3.14
CA ARG A 185 22.63 0.18 -3.02
C ARG A 185 23.32 -1.06 -2.48
N GLU A 186 22.75 -1.69 -1.47
CA GLU A 186 23.25 -2.95 -0.91
C GLU A 186 23.20 -4.07 -1.93
N ALA A 187 22.09 -4.20 -2.67
CA ALA A 187 21.94 -5.19 -3.73
C ALA A 187 23.00 -5.00 -4.85
N VAL A 188 23.23 -3.75 -5.29
CA VAL A 188 24.25 -3.45 -6.29
C VAL A 188 25.64 -3.82 -5.76
N ALA A 189 25.98 -3.43 -4.53
CA ALA A 189 27.28 -3.73 -3.93
C ALA A 189 27.52 -5.24 -3.78
N ASP A 190 26.51 -6.01 -3.37
CA ASP A 190 26.59 -7.46 -3.27
C ASP A 190 26.78 -8.11 -4.64
N LEU A 191 26.01 -7.69 -5.65
CA LEU A 191 26.13 -8.18 -7.02
C LEU A 191 27.49 -7.84 -7.64
N GLU A 192 28.00 -6.63 -7.43
CA GLU A 192 29.34 -6.23 -7.91
C GLU A 192 30.44 -7.08 -7.27
N SER A 193 30.30 -7.46 -6.00
CA SER A 193 31.24 -8.35 -5.30
C SER A 193 31.29 -9.75 -5.91
N GLN A 194 30.31 -10.12 -6.71
CA GLN A 194 30.22 -11.42 -7.37
C GLN A 194 30.79 -11.44 -8.79
N ASP A 195 31.52 -10.41 -9.22
CA ASP A 195 32.11 -10.26 -10.56
C ASP A 195 31.08 -10.40 -11.70
N ILE A 196 30.01 -9.61 -11.62
CA ILE A 196 28.98 -9.57 -12.66
C ILE A 196 29.44 -8.78 -13.90
N ASP A 197 28.95 -9.18 -15.08
CA ASP A 197 29.21 -8.48 -16.34
C ASP A 197 28.32 -7.26 -16.58
N GLY A 198 27.21 -7.14 -15.85
CA GLY A 198 26.26 -6.04 -15.96
C GLY A 198 25.04 -6.22 -15.06
N ILE A 199 24.22 -5.17 -14.98
CA ILE A 199 23.00 -5.14 -14.15
C ILE A 199 21.79 -4.89 -15.04
N VAL A 200 20.69 -5.60 -14.75
CA VAL A 200 19.34 -5.33 -15.26
C VAL A 200 18.50 -4.86 -14.09
N VAL A 201 17.90 -3.69 -14.19
CA VAL A 201 16.91 -3.19 -13.23
C VAL A 201 15.52 -3.38 -13.84
N ASP A 202 14.67 -4.14 -13.15
CA ASP A 202 13.30 -4.39 -13.56
C ASP A 202 12.35 -3.50 -12.75
N LEU A 203 11.61 -2.65 -13.47
CA LEU A 203 10.62 -1.74 -12.90
C LEU A 203 9.19 -2.12 -13.37
N ARG A 204 9.00 -3.29 -13.94
CA ARG A 204 7.67 -3.75 -14.34
C ARG A 204 6.79 -3.88 -13.10
N ASN A 205 5.54 -3.44 -13.21
CA ASN A 205 4.56 -3.37 -12.13
C ASN A 205 4.94 -2.41 -10.98
N ASN A 206 5.99 -1.57 -11.15
CA ASN A 206 6.29 -0.51 -10.20
C ASN A 206 5.28 0.64 -10.40
N GLY A 207 4.41 0.84 -9.40
CA GLY A 207 3.39 1.90 -9.41
C GLY A 207 3.92 3.30 -9.07
N GLY A 208 5.22 3.46 -8.78
CA GLY A 208 5.82 4.73 -8.37
C GLY A 208 6.27 4.77 -6.91
N GLY A 209 6.21 5.95 -6.29
CA GLY A 209 6.63 6.19 -4.91
C GLY A 209 7.37 7.53 -4.76
N HIS A 210 8.30 7.60 -3.84
CA HIS A 210 9.00 8.84 -3.50
C HIS A 210 10.04 9.24 -4.57
N LEU A 211 9.90 10.44 -5.13
CA LEU A 211 10.86 10.97 -6.11
C LEU A 211 12.29 11.05 -5.54
N SER A 212 12.44 11.42 -4.26
CA SER A 212 13.72 11.45 -3.56
C SER A 212 14.42 10.09 -3.56
N THR A 213 13.67 9.02 -3.42
CA THR A 213 14.17 7.63 -3.46
C THR A 213 14.72 7.29 -4.84
N VAL A 214 13.99 7.61 -5.91
CA VAL A 214 14.47 7.42 -7.29
C VAL A 214 15.78 8.17 -7.54
N ILE A 215 15.86 9.44 -7.12
CA ILE A 215 17.09 10.24 -7.25
C ILE A 215 18.25 9.59 -6.50
N ASN A 216 18.02 9.09 -5.29
CA ASN A 216 19.05 8.44 -4.49
C ASN A 216 19.50 7.09 -5.09
N MET A 217 18.60 6.34 -5.72
CA MET A 217 18.94 5.13 -6.47
C MET A 217 19.81 5.45 -7.70
N LEU A 218 19.43 6.47 -8.48
CA LEU A 218 20.21 6.88 -9.66
C LEU A 218 21.64 7.32 -9.32
N ARG A 219 21.85 7.89 -8.13
CA ARG A 219 23.21 8.26 -7.65
C ARG A 219 24.17 7.09 -7.51
N VAL A 220 23.67 5.86 -7.45
CA VAL A 220 24.54 4.66 -7.45
C VAL A 220 25.29 4.53 -8.77
N PHE A 221 24.69 4.92 -9.88
CA PHE A 221 25.26 4.80 -11.22
C PHE A 221 25.79 6.12 -11.79
N LEU A 222 25.27 7.24 -11.31
CA LEU A 222 25.60 8.56 -11.85
C LEU A 222 26.59 9.27 -10.94
N VAL A 223 27.76 9.62 -11.51
CA VAL A 223 28.69 10.51 -10.83
C VAL A 223 28.11 11.93 -10.89
N ASP A 224 27.95 12.56 -9.73
CA ASP A 224 27.52 13.96 -9.64
C ASP A 224 28.64 14.86 -10.15
N ASN A 225 28.53 15.31 -11.40
CA ASN A 225 29.49 16.22 -12.05
C ASN A 225 29.10 17.71 -11.84
N GLY A 226 28.20 18.01 -10.89
CA GLY A 226 27.78 19.36 -10.57
C GLY A 226 26.97 20.05 -11.68
N LYS A 227 26.42 19.30 -12.63
CA LYS A 227 25.41 19.80 -13.60
C LYS A 227 24.03 19.36 -13.13
N GLN A 228 23.27 20.35 -12.67
CA GLN A 228 21.81 20.19 -12.48
C GLN A 228 21.12 20.22 -13.84
#